data_6faeddb1cd6afbb49073b4aa5a5bf8da
#
_entry.id   6faeddb1cd6afbb49073b4aa5a5bf8da
#
_cell.length_a   1.000
_cell.length_b   1.000
_cell.length_c   1.000
_cell.angle_alpha   90.00
_cell.angle_beta   90.00
_cell.angle_gamma   90.00
#
_symmetry.space_group_name_H-M   'P 1'
#
loop_
_entity.id
_entity.type
_entity.pdbx_description
1 polymer ?
#
loop_
_entity_poly.entity_id
_entity_poly.type
_entity_poly.pdbx_seq_one_letter_code
_entity_poly.pdbx_strand_id
1 'polypeptide(L)'
;MRTIDKNTIQSYQDHIYTQEKSQNTIDKYIRDIRTFTAWLQTQEQKDITKECVIRYKKHLEAKYMPSSANSMLIALNGFFGYTGWHDCFITIFKTQPNHIYAQEKEMMRAEYEKLIATAKENGNLRLAMIIEIIGSTGMRISELASVTVEAVGTGKISISCKGKHREIYLVHKLKMKLLDYCKKKGIRSGAVFITKNGNPVDRSNIWTEMKKNAEKAGVALEKAFPHNLRHFFARVYYSIHKNISQLADILG
;
A
#
# COMPACT_ATOMS: atom_id res chain seq x y z
N MET A 1 2.54 28.24 -27.49
CA MET A 1 2.27 26.79 -27.45
C MET A 1 2.95 26.20 -26.23
N ARG A 2 2.21 25.60 -25.32
CA ARG A 2 2.73 24.95 -24.10
C ARG A 2 3.16 23.53 -24.43
N THR A 3 4.38 23.19 -24.06
CA THR A 3 4.95 21.85 -24.30
C THR A 3 5.56 21.29 -23.03
N ILE A 4 5.54 19.98 -22.88
CA ILE A 4 6.20 19.26 -21.79
C ILE A 4 7.38 18.50 -22.42
N ASP A 5 8.58 18.98 -22.14
CA ASP A 5 9.82 18.32 -22.56
C ASP A 5 10.49 17.57 -21.41
N LYS A 6 11.59 16.90 -21.69
CA LYS A 6 12.34 16.14 -20.68
C LYS A 6 12.90 17.02 -19.58
N ASN A 7 13.33 18.25 -19.94
CA ASN A 7 13.93 19.19 -18.99
C ASN A 7 12.88 19.72 -18.01
N THR A 8 11.68 20.06 -18.49
CA THR A 8 10.56 20.48 -17.64
C THR A 8 10.14 19.37 -16.66
N ILE A 9 10.11 18.12 -17.11
CA ILE A 9 9.81 16.97 -16.24
C ILE A 9 10.91 16.79 -15.18
N GLN A 10 12.19 16.91 -15.58
CA GLN A 10 13.31 16.80 -14.64
C GLN A 10 13.27 17.92 -13.59
N SER A 11 13.09 19.17 -14.01
CA SER A 11 12.98 20.29 -13.09
C SER A 11 11.81 20.14 -12.11
N TYR A 12 10.68 19.61 -12.57
CA TYR A 12 9.56 19.29 -11.68
C TYR A 12 9.91 18.16 -10.70
N GLN A 13 10.62 17.13 -11.15
CA GLN A 13 11.09 16.07 -10.28
C GLN A 13 11.97 16.62 -9.15
N ASP A 14 12.90 17.50 -9.48
CA ASP A 14 13.78 18.15 -8.51
C ASP A 14 12.97 19.04 -7.55
N HIS A 15 11.99 19.77 -8.07
CA HIS A 15 11.09 20.59 -7.25
C HIS A 15 10.29 19.75 -6.23
N ILE A 16 9.68 18.64 -6.65
CA ILE A 16 8.92 17.80 -5.70
C ILE A 16 9.84 17.01 -4.73
N TYR A 17 11.11 16.81 -5.10
CA TYR A 17 12.13 16.28 -4.20
C TYR A 17 12.44 17.29 -3.08
N THR A 18 12.62 18.57 -3.41
CA THR A 18 12.82 19.64 -2.40
C THR A 18 11.62 19.84 -1.48
N GLN A 19 10.42 19.40 -1.89
CA GLN A 19 9.23 19.34 -1.04
C GLN A 19 9.18 18.11 -0.13
N GLU A 20 10.28 17.36 0.00
CA GLU A 20 10.40 16.17 0.85
C GLU A 20 9.37 15.05 0.54
N LYS A 21 8.87 14.98 -0.72
CA LYS A 21 7.99 13.88 -1.12
C LYS A 21 8.75 12.56 -1.13
N SER A 22 8.08 11.48 -0.72
CA SER A 22 8.68 10.15 -0.80
C SER A 22 9.04 9.77 -2.24
N GLN A 23 10.11 8.99 -2.44
CA GLN A 23 10.54 8.54 -3.77
C GLN A 23 9.40 7.88 -4.56
N ASN A 24 8.60 7.03 -3.91
CA ASN A 24 7.43 6.40 -4.54
C ASN A 24 6.39 7.43 -5.04
N THR A 25 6.23 8.55 -4.34
CA THR A 25 5.33 9.64 -4.77
C THR A 25 5.90 10.37 -5.97
N ILE A 26 7.20 10.64 -5.93
CA ILE A 26 7.94 11.28 -7.04
C ILE A 26 7.81 10.44 -8.30
N ASP A 27 8.21 9.16 -8.22
CA ASP A 27 8.17 8.21 -9.34
C ASP A 27 6.75 8.09 -9.93
N LYS A 28 5.75 8.05 -9.06
CA LYS A 28 4.35 8.02 -9.48
C LYS A 28 3.95 9.28 -10.24
N TYR A 29 4.25 10.45 -9.71
CA TYR A 29 3.87 11.72 -10.35
C TYR A 29 4.55 11.87 -11.71
N ILE A 30 5.83 11.58 -11.79
CA ILE A 30 6.60 11.61 -13.04
C ILE A 30 6.04 10.61 -14.06
N ARG A 31 5.68 9.41 -13.65
CA ARG A 31 5.04 8.42 -14.53
C ARG A 31 3.70 8.93 -15.05
N ASP A 32 2.86 9.52 -14.20
CA ASP A 32 1.53 10.00 -14.57
C ASP A 32 1.63 11.18 -15.56
N ILE A 33 2.62 12.09 -15.38
CA ILE A 33 2.91 13.17 -16.33
C ILE A 33 3.39 12.60 -17.68
N ARG A 34 4.29 11.61 -17.65
CA ARG A 34 4.74 10.95 -18.88
C ARG A 34 3.58 10.25 -19.62
N THR A 35 2.63 9.68 -18.88
CA THR A 35 1.42 9.07 -19.46
C THR A 35 0.54 10.12 -20.13
N PHE A 36 0.36 11.29 -19.52
CA PHE A 36 -0.32 12.43 -20.18
C PHE A 36 0.42 12.90 -21.43
N THR A 37 1.74 13.06 -21.35
CA THR A 37 2.57 13.47 -22.50
C THR A 37 2.48 12.48 -23.67
N ALA A 38 2.53 11.17 -23.36
CA ALA A 38 2.39 10.11 -24.35
C ALA A 38 1.00 10.14 -25.02
N TRP A 39 -0.07 10.33 -24.23
CA TRP A 39 -1.41 10.50 -24.77
C TRP A 39 -1.51 11.77 -25.65
N LEU A 40 -0.92 12.89 -25.22
CA LEU A 40 -0.92 14.15 -25.96
C LEU A 40 -0.30 13.99 -27.37
N GLN A 41 0.76 13.17 -27.49
CA GLN A 41 1.39 12.89 -28.79
C GLN A 41 0.46 12.17 -29.77
N THR A 42 -0.56 11.47 -29.30
CA THR A 42 -1.56 10.82 -30.15
C THR A 42 -2.67 11.75 -30.62
N GLN A 43 -2.70 13.01 -30.11
CA GLN A 43 -3.72 13.97 -30.49
C GLN A 43 -3.29 14.85 -31.67
N GLU A 44 -4.25 15.29 -32.48
CA GLU A 44 -3.97 16.22 -33.59
C GLU A 44 -3.47 17.58 -33.06
N GLN A 45 -4.15 18.11 -32.03
CA GLN A 45 -3.74 19.34 -31.35
C GLN A 45 -2.87 19.00 -30.15
N LYS A 46 -1.61 19.42 -30.19
CA LYS A 46 -0.61 19.13 -29.16
C LYS A 46 -0.41 20.28 -28.17
N ASP A 47 -1.17 21.37 -28.30
CA ASP A 47 -1.10 22.46 -27.34
C ASP A 47 -1.87 22.12 -26.06
N ILE A 48 -1.28 22.46 -24.92
CA ILE A 48 -1.84 22.16 -23.61
C ILE A 48 -2.76 23.32 -23.21
N THR A 49 -4.05 23.11 -23.43
CA THR A 49 -5.12 24.03 -23.06
C THR A 49 -6.07 23.35 -22.07
N LYS A 50 -6.97 24.13 -21.49
CA LYS A 50 -8.04 23.59 -20.63
C LYS A 50 -8.86 22.50 -21.33
N GLU A 51 -9.21 22.73 -22.60
CA GLU A 51 -9.98 21.80 -23.43
C GLU A 51 -9.20 20.49 -23.66
N CYS A 52 -7.89 20.59 -23.88
CA CYS A 52 -7.02 19.41 -23.98
C CYS A 52 -7.07 18.59 -22.70
N VAL A 53 -6.96 19.20 -21.53
CA VAL A 53 -6.98 18.50 -20.24
C VAL A 53 -8.37 17.91 -19.94
N ILE A 54 -9.46 18.57 -20.37
CA ILE A 54 -10.82 18.00 -20.28
C ILE A 54 -10.94 16.75 -21.16
N ARG A 55 -10.40 16.74 -22.38
CA ARG A 55 -10.37 15.54 -23.24
C ARG A 55 -9.57 14.41 -22.59
N TYR A 56 -8.43 14.74 -21.98
CA TYR A 56 -7.64 13.72 -21.24
C TYR A 56 -8.42 13.15 -20.06
N LYS A 57 -9.12 13.98 -19.28
CA LYS A 57 -9.98 13.51 -18.19
C LYS A 57 -11.04 12.50 -18.69
N LYS A 58 -11.72 12.79 -19.82
CA LYS A 58 -12.66 11.85 -20.45
C LYS A 58 -11.98 10.56 -20.89
N HIS A 59 -10.76 10.63 -21.44
CA HIS A 59 -9.96 9.44 -21.77
C HIS A 59 -9.66 8.59 -20.53
N LEU A 60 -9.30 9.22 -19.40
CA LEU A 60 -9.06 8.51 -18.15
C LEU A 60 -10.32 7.86 -17.59
N GLU A 61 -11.47 8.53 -17.69
CA GLU A 61 -12.78 8.01 -17.26
C GLU A 61 -13.16 6.72 -17.98
N ALA A 62 -12.88 6.65 -19.28
CA ALA A 62 -13.15 5.47 -20.08
C ALA A 62 -12.20 4.28 -19.80
N LYS A 63 -10.99 4.56 -19.26
CA LYS A 63 -9.93 3.55 -19.16
C LYS A 63 -9.62 3.12 -17.73
N TYR A 64 -9.90 3.95 -16.74
CA TYR A 64 -9.47 3.72 -15.35
C TYR A 64 -10.63 3.88 -14.37
N MET A 65 -10.52 3.20 -13.24
CA MET A 65 -11.40 3.46 -12.10
C MET A 65 -11.26 4.92 -11.62
N PRO A 66 -12.34 5.56 -11.13
CA PRO A 66 -12.32 6.97 -10.72
C PRO A 66 -11.21 7.32 -9.72
N SER A 67 -10.90 6.44 -8.78
CA SER A 67 -9.80 6.64 -7.81
C SER A 67 -8.43 6.71 -8.47
N SER A 68 -8.17 5.87 -9.46
CA SER A 68 -6.92 5.85 -10.23
C SER A 68 -6.83 7.10 -11.12
N ALA A 69 -7.92 7.43 -11.84
CA ALA A 69 -8.00 8.63 -12.64
C ALA A 69 -7.77 9.90 -11.81
N ASN A 70 -8.43 10.02 -10.64
CA ASN A 70 -8.22 11.13 -9.72
C ASN A 70 -6.76 11.27 -9.30
N SER A 71 -6.10 10.16 -9.01
CA SER A 71 -4.69 10.17 -8.61
C SER A 71 -3.78 10.70 -9.73
N MET A 72 -4.09 10.42 -11.00
CA MET A 72 -3.37 10.95 -12.17
C MET A 72 -3.67 12.44 -12.38
N LEU A 73 -4.93 12.85 -12.22
CA LEU A 73 -5.33 14.26 -12.33
C LEU A 73 -4.71 15.13 -11.23
N ILE A 74 -4.56 14.60 -10.01
CA ILE A 74 -3.86 15.29 -8.92
C ILE A 74 -2.39 15.52 -9.27
N ALA A 75 -1.71 14.52 -9.85
CA ALA A 75 -0.33 14.66 -10.29
C ALA A 75 -0.19 15.74 -11.37
N LEU A 76 -1.12 15.79 -12.33
CA LEU A 76 -1.16 16.84 -13.37
C LEU A 76 -1.42 18.22 -12.81
N ASN A 77 -2.40 18.38 -11.91
CA ASN A 77 -2.66 19.67 -11.26
C ASN A 77 -1.42 20.17 -10.49
N GLY A 78 -0.70 19.25 -9.81
CA GLY A 78 0.56 19.59 -9.18
C GLY A 78 1.62 20.11 -10.17
N PHE A 79 1.73 19.46 -11.33
CA PHE A 79 2.63 19.88 -12.40
C PHE A 79 2.22 21.22 -13.01
N PHE A 80 0.93 21.44 -13.28
CA PHE A 80 0.42 22.70 -13.79
C PHE A 80 0.60 23.84 -12.79
N GLY A 81 0.48 23.59 -11.50
CA GLY A 81 0.80 24.56 -10.46
C GLY A 81 2.26 24.97 -10.47
N TYR A 82 3.17 24.01 -10.63
CA TYR A 82 4.61 24.27 -10.75
C TYR A 82 4.96 25.10 -12.00
N THR A 83 4.36 24.78 -13.14
CA THR A 83 4.62 25.49 -14.42
C THR A 83 3.87 26.81 -14.54
N GLY A 84 3.02 27.18 -13.58
CA GLY A 84 2.19 28.37 -13.63
C GLY A 84 0.99 28.27 -14.60
N TRP A 85 0.63 27.07 -15.05
CA TRP A 85 -0.49 26.85 -15.99
C TRP A 85 -1.82 26.64 -15.23
N HIS A 86 -2.16 27.59 -14.38
CA HIS A 86 -3.33 27.51 -13.48
C HIS A 86 -4.66 27.42 -14.24
N ASP A 87 -4.73 28.00 -15.43
CA ASP A 87 -5.88 27.89 -16.33
C ASP A 87 -6.16 26.44 -16.80
N CYS A 88 -5.15 25.56 -16.76
CA CYS A 88 -5.27 24.13 -17.08
C CYS A 88 -5.75 23.27 -15.92
N PHE A 89 -5.89 23.79 -14.69
CA PHE A 89 -6.35 22.99 -13.55
C PHE A 89 -7.67 22.29 -13.82
N ILE A 90 -7.75 21.02 -13.48
CA ILE A 90 -8.93 20.19 -13.71
C ILE A 90 -9.54 19.71 -12.39
N THR A 91 -10.87 19.75 -12.31
CA THR A 91 -11.60 19.18 -11.17
C THR A 91 -11.58 17.66 -11.25
N ILE A 92 -11.26 17.02 -10.14
CA ILE A 92 -11.28 15.55 -10.03
C ILE A 92 -12.72 15.01 -10.01
N PHE A 93 -12.89 13.71 -10.25
CA PHE A 93 -14.18 13.04 -10.13
C PHE A 93 -14.65 13.00 -8.68
N LYS A 94 -15.91 13.31 -8.45
CA LYS A 94 -16.56 13.09 -7.14
C LYS A 94 -16.79 11.60 -6.96
N THR A 95 -16.18 11.02 -5.93
CA THR A 95 -16.36 9.61 -5.58
C THR A 95 -17.10 9.53 -4.26
N GLN A 96 -18.20 8.79 -4.23
CA GLN A 96 -18.86 8.44 -2.98
C GLN A 96 -18.28 7.12 -2.46
N PRO A 97 -17.92 7.04 -1.16
CA PRO A 97 -17.55 5.77 -0.56
C PRO A 97 -18.75 4.81 -0.63
N ASN A 98 -18.57 3.67 -1.27
CA ASN A 98 -19.61 2.65 -1.28
C ASN A 98 -19.46 1.75 -0.05
N HIS A 99 -20.18 2.09 1.02
CA HIS A 99 -20.12 1.39 2.31
C HIS A 99 -20.62 -0.07 2.22
N ILE A 100 -21.55 -0.38 1.31
CA ILE A 100 -22.08 -1.74 1.10
C ILE A 100 -20.98 -2.64 0.53
N TYR A 101 -20.27 -2.19 -0.50
CA TYR A 101 -19.12 -2.93 -1.06
C TYR A 101 -17.97 -3.12 -0.05
N ALA A 102 -17.83 -2.20 0.91
CA ALA A 102 -16.83 -2.34 1.94
C ALA A 102 -17.16 -3.51 2.90
N GLN A 103 -18.42 -3.71 3.26
CA GLN A 103 -18.87 -4.80 4.13
C GLN A 103 -18.71 -6.18 3.48
N GLU A 104 -19.04 -6.34 2.22
CA GLU A 104 -18.89 -7.61 1.49
C GLU A 104 -17.43 -8.08 1.39
N LYS A 105 -16.49 -7.14 1.36
CA LYS A 105 -15.04 -7.41 1.33
C LYS A 105 -14.41 -7.59 2.71
N GLU A 106 -15.19 -7.46 3.77
CA GLU A 106 -14.67 -7.64 5.12
C GLU A 106 -14.23 -9.08 5.37
N MET A 107 -13.03 -9.24 5.92
CA MET A 107 -12.53 -10.54 6.35
C MET A 107 -13.17 -10.95 7.67
N MET A 108 -13.82 -12.11 7.69
CA MET A 108 -14.37 -12.68 8.91
C MET A 108 -13.30 -13.45 9.67
N ARG A 109 -13.52 -13.65 10.98
CA ARG A 109 -12.56 -14.36 11.84
C ARG A 109 -12.29 -15.79 11.36
N ALA A 110 -13.32 -16.51 10.95
CA ALA A 110 -13.19 -17.86 10.41
C ALA A 110 -12.35 -17.90 9.12
N GLU A 111 -12.51 -16.89 8.22
CA GLU A 111 -11.72 -16.78 7.01
C GLU A 111 -10.24 -16.49 7.32
N TYR A 112 -9.97 -15.59 8.29
CA TYR A 112 -8.63 -15.29 8.77
C TYR A 112 -7.93 -16.53 9.35
N GLU A 113 -8.62 -17.28 10.23
CA GLU A 113 -8.10 -18.50 10.83
C GLU A 113 -7.84 -19.58 9.76
N LYS A 114 -8.74 -19.71 8.78
CA LYS A 114 -8.60 -20.63 7.66
C LYS A 114 -7.40 -20.30 6.76
N LEU A 115 -7.15 -19.02 6.47
CA LEU A 115 -5.95 -18.61 5.72
C LEU A 115 -4.66 -19.01 6.43
N ILE A 116 -4.59 -18.88 7.76
CA ILE A 116 -3.41 -19.29 8.55
C ILE A 116 -3.26 -20.82 8.54
N ALA A 117 -4.34 -21.57 8.76
CA ALA A 117 -4.33 -23.03 8.77
C ALA A 117 -3.86 -23.57 7.41
N THR A 118 -4.49 -23.14 6.32
CA THR A 118 -4.13 -23.54 4.95
C THR A 118 -2.67 -23.21 4.61
N ALA A 119 -2.16 -22.05 5.02
CA ALA A 119 -0.76 -21.72 4.80
C ALA A 119 0.19 -22.68 5.54
N LYS A 120 -0.16 -23.09 6.76
CA LYS A 120 0.62 -24.08 7.54
C LYS A 120 0.57 -25.47 6.91
N GLU A 121 -0.60 -25.94 6.52
CA GLU A 121 -0.82 -27.23 5.86
C GLU A 121 -0.05 -27.35 4.54
N ASN A 122 0.04 -26.25 3.78
CA ASN A 122 0.85 -26.18 2.58
C ASN A 122 2.37 -25.97 2.84
N GLY A 123 2.84 -26.01 4.08
CA GLY A 123 4.25 -25.83 4.45
C GLY A 123 4.75 -24.39 4.33
N ASN A 124 3.89 -23.42 4.01
CA ASN A 124 4.26 -21.99 3.90
C ASN A 124 4.16 -21.30 5.26
N LEU A 125 5.01 -21.73 6.20
CA LEU A 125 5.06 -21.14 7.54
C LEU A 125 5.36 -19.64 7.53
N ARG A 126 6.13 -19.15 6.54
CA ARG A 126 6.41 -17.71 6.38
C ARG A 126 5.13 -16.93 6.15
N LEU A 127 4.31 -17.35 5.20
CA LEU A 127 3.04 -16.71 4.91
C LEU A 127 2.09 -16.76 6.11
N ALA A 128 2.02 -17.93 6.79
CA ALA A 128 1.20 -18.07 8.00
C ALA A 128 1.61 -17.04 9.07
N MET A 129 2.91 -16.85 9.31
CA MET A 129 3.40 -15.86 10.28
C MET A 129 3.15 -14.41 9.82
N ILE A 130 3.27 -14.12 8.52
CA ILE A 130 2.94 -12.80 7.95
C ILE A 130 1.46 -12.47 8.14
N ILE A 131 0.56 -13.41 7.86
CA ILE A 131 -0.89 -13.22 8.08
C ILE A 131 -1.16 -13.00 9.56
N GLU A 132 -0.55 -13.82 10.43
CA GLU A 132 -0.77 -13.76 11.87
C GLU A 132 -0.26 -12.44 12.47
N ILE A 133 0.93 -11.98 12.11
CA ILE A 133 1.47 -10.72 12.65
C ILE A 133 0.66 -9.50 12.17
N ILE A 134 0.30 -9.42 10.89
CA ILE A 134 -0.49 -8.30 10.39
C ILE A 134 -1.89 -8.29 11.03
N GLY A 135 -2.56 -9.43 11.10
CA GLY A 135 -3.89 -9.55 11.69
C GLY A 135 -3.94 -9.38 13.22
N SER A 136 -2.79 -9.51 13.91
CA SER A 136 -2.70 -9.34 15.37
C SER A 136 -2.16 -7.97 15.79
N THR A 137 -1.50 -7.23 14.91
CA THR A 137 -0.85 -5.96 15.24
C THR A 137 -1.34 -4.78 14.40
N GLY A 138 -2.02 -5.05 13.30
CA GLY A 138 -2.44 -4.04 12.35
C GLY A 138 -1.29 -3.35 11.60
N MET A 139 -0.06 -3.90 11.62
CA MET A 139 1.07 -3.30 10.91
C MET A 139 0.85 -3.27 9.40
N ARG A 140 1.49 -2.30 8.73
CA ARG A 140 1.48 -2.25 7.26
C ARG A 140 2.44 -3.29 6.68
N ILE A 141 2.13 -3.82 5.51
CA ILE A 141 3.02 -4.77 4.82
C ILE A 141 4.43 -4.21 4.60
N SER A 142 4.57 -2.91 4.34
CA SER A 142 5.87 -2.24 4.18
C SER A 142 6.69 -2.20 5.48
N GLU A 143 6.04 -2.38 6.62
CA GLU A 143 6.67 -2.36 7.94
C GLU A 143 7.22 -3.74 8.35
N LEU A 144 6.95 -4.79 7.59
CA LEU A 144 7.46 -6.15 7.85
C LEU A 144 8.98 -6.22 7.88
N ALA A 145 9.68 -5.33 7.17
CA ALA A 145 11.14 -5.24 7.21
C ALA A 145 11.68 -4.85 8.60
N SER A 146 10.87 -4.15 9.42
CA SER A 146 11.21 -3.79 10.80
C SER A 146 11.00 -4.94 11.80
N VAL A 147 10.41 -6.05 11.37
CA VAL A 147 10.28 -7.25 12.19
C VAL A 147 11.61 -7.99 12.13
N THR A 148 12.50 -7.70 13.06
CA THR A 148 13.80 -8.36 13.17
C THR A 148 13.81 -9.34 14.34
N VAL A 149 14.76 -10.27 14.33
CA VAL A 149 14.93 -11.26 15.43
C VAL A 149 15.13 -10.54 16.76
N GLU A 150 15.90 -9.45 16.75
CA GLU A 150 16.21 -8.62 17.91
C GLU A 150 14.93 -7.95 18.44
N ALA A 151 14.15 -7.32 17.55
CA ALA A 151 12.86 -6.69 17.90
C ALA A 151 11.85 -7.72 18.45
N VAL A 152 11.78 -8.89 17.82
CA VAL A 152 10.94 -9.99 18.33
C VAL A 152 11.44 -10.45 19.70
N GLY A 153 12.76 -10.53 19.89
CA GLY A 153 13.38 -10.91 21.17
C GLY A 153 13.00 -9.98 22.33
N THR A 154 12.95 -8.67 22.09
CA THR A 154 12.46 -7.69 23.08
C THR A 154 10.93 -7.69 23.22
N GLY A 155 10.20 -8.16 22.21
CA GLY A 155 8.74 -8.09 22.13
C GLY A 155 8.21 -6.72 21.68
N LYS A 156 9.10 -5.86 21.13
CA LYS A 156 8.80 -4.48 20.77
C LYS A 156 9.39 -4.17 19.39
N ILE A 157 8.55 -3.75 18.46
CA ILE A 157 8.96 -3.39 17.10
C ILE A 157 8.80 -1.88 16.93
N SER A 158 9.91 -1.18 16.70
CA SER A 158 9.90 0.25 16.41
C SER A 158 9.70 0.49 14.93
N ILE A 159 8.69 1.28 14.58
CA ILE A 159 8.35 1.65 13.21
C ILE A 159 8.64 3.15 13.03
N SER A 160 9.46 3.47 12.03
CA SER A 160 9.68 4.84 11.58
C SER A 160 9.16 4.98 10.15
N CYS A 161 8.18 5.85 9.95
CA CYS A 161 7.61 6.09 8.62
C CYS A 161 7.20 7.56 8.47
N LYS A 162 7.75 8.24 7.46
CA LYS A 162 7.43 9.64 7.14
C LYS A 162 7.53 10.59 8.36
N GLY A 163 8.62 10.49 9.12
CA GLY A 163 8.85 11.32 10.31
C GLY A 163 8.01 10.96 11.54
N LYS A 164 7.10 9.99 11.43
CA LYS A 164 6.34 9.46 12.57
C LYS A 164 7.00 8.21 13.11
N HIS A 165 7.13 8.14 14.43
CA HIS A 165 7.62 6.97 15.14
C HIS A 165 6.49 6.36 15.96
N ARG A 166 6.36 5.06 15.89
CA ARG A 166 5.45 4.30 16.77
C ARG A 166 6.05 2.96 17.14
N GLU A 167 5.54 2.39 18.19
CA GLU A 167 5.94 1.09 18.70
C GLU A 167 4.79 0.10 18.61
N ILE A 168 5.13 -1.10 18.20
CA ILE A 168 4.19 -2.23 18.17
C ILE A 168 4.64 -3.24 19.21
N TYR A 169 3.77 -3.51 20.17
CA TYR A 169 4.03 -4.51 21.21
C TYR A 169 3.48 -5.87 20.77
N LEU A 170 4.34 -6.88 20.82
CA LEU A 170 3.96 -8.25 20.51
C LEU A 170 3.39 -8.93 21.74
N VAL A 171 2.18 -9.47 21.64
CA VAL A 171 1.66 -10.36 22.68
C VAL A 171 2.55 -11.59 22.81
N HIS A 172 2.72 -12.10 24.03
CA HIS A 172 3.67 -13.18 24.35
C HIS A 172 3.52 -14.39 23.42
N LYS A 173 2.29 -14.83 23.16
CA LYS A 173 2.00 -15.97 22.28
C LYS A 173 2.53 -15.77 20.85
N LEU A 174 2.38 -14.58 20.28
CA LEU A 174 2.89 -14.26 18.94
C LEU A 174 4.41 -14.16 18.93
N LYS A 175 5.00 -13.52 19.96
CA LYS A 175 6.46 -13.46 20.15
C LYS A 175 7.06 -14.87 20.13
N MET A 176 6.54 -15.79 20.92
CA MET A 176 7.05 -17.16 20.99
C MET A 176 6.94 -17.91 19.66
N LYS A 177 5.84 -17.73 18.93
CA LYS A 177 5.68 -18.32 17.59
C LYS A 177 6.69 -17.78 16.57
N LEU A 178 6.97 -16.48 16.62
CA LEU A 178 7.97 -15.86 15.73
C LEU A 178 9.38 -16.34 16.06
N LEU A 179 9.74 -16.47 17.34
CA LEU A 179 11.04 -17.01 17.76
C LEU A 179 11.20 -18.49 17.34
N ASP A 180 10.16 -19.30 17.51
CA ASP A 180 10.16 -20.70 17.04
C ASP A 180 10.29 -20.78 15.52
N TYR A 181 9.60 -19.90 14.77
CA TYR A 181 9.75 -19.79 13.33
C TYR A 181 11.20 -19.42 12.94
N CYS A 182 11.81 -18.45 13.59
CA CYS A 182 13.20 -18.07 13.35
C CYS A 182 14.16 -19.25 13.61
N LYS A 183 13.98 -19.95 14.72
CA LYS A 183 14.76 -21.15 15.06
C LYS A 183 14.64 -22.23 13.99
N LYS A 184 13.40 -22.56 13.56
CA LYS A 184 13.14 -23.57 12.51
C LYS A 184 13.72 -23.21 11.15
N LYS A 185 13.83 -21.91 10.85
CA LYS A 185 14.39 -21.39 9.58
C LYS A 185 15.87 -21.05 9.66
N GLY A 186 16.51 -21.19 10.82
CA GLY A 186 17.91 -20.85 11.03
C GLY A 186 18.22 -19.34 10.98
N ILE A 187 17.20 -18.50 11.18
CA ILE A 187 17.35 -17.02 11.17
C ILE A 187 17.81 -16.57 12.55
N ARG A 188 19.07 -16.14 12.65
CA ARG A 188 19.69 -15.79 13.94
C ARG A 188 19.68 -14.29 14.24
N SER A 189 19.61 -13.43 13.21
CA SER A 189 19.64 -11.97 13.33
C SER A 189 19.00 -11.30 12.12
N GLY A 190 18.66 -10.01 12.23
CA GLY A 190 18.08 -9.21 11.15
C GLY A 190 16.63 -9.57 10.84
N ALA A 191 16.19 -9.30 9.58
CA ALA A 191 14.81 -9.44 9.18
C ALA A 191 14.28 -10.89 9.33
N VAL A 192 13.11 -11.04 9.95
CA VAL A 192 12.46 -12.35 10.17
C VAL A 192 11.86 -12.90 8.87
N PHE A 193 11.29 -12.04 8.03
CA PHE A 193 10.63 -12.45 6.80
C PHE A 193 11.55 -12.23 5.60
N ILE A 194 12.27 -13.29 5.25
CA ILE A 194 13.25 -13.29 4.15
C ILE A 194 12.88 -14.27 3.05
N THR A 195 13.39 -14.02 1.86
CA THR A 195 13.36 -14.95 0.71
C THR A 195 14.37 -16.08 0.91
N LYS A 196 14.38 -17.06 0.02
CA LYS A 196 15.40 -18.13 0.01
C LYS A 196 16.83 -17.58 -0.11
N ASN A 197 16.99 -16.40 -0.72
CA ASN A 197 18.28 -15.74 -0.92
C ASN A 197 18.66 -14.79 0.23
N GLY A 198 17.92 -14.79 1.35
CA GLY A 198 18.20 -13.95 2.53
C GLY A 198 17.71 -12.50 2.43
N ASN A 199 17.15 -12.07 1.30
CA ASN A 199 16.63 -10.71 1.15
C ASN A 199 15.24 -10.56 1.80
N PRO A 200 14.87 -9.39 2.32
CA PRO A 200 13.52 -9.11 2.80
C PRO A 200 12.48 -9.43 1.73
N VAL A 201 11.32 -9.96 2.14
CA VAL A 201 10.25 -10.34 1.22
C VAL A 201 9.59 -9.09 0.63
N ASP A 202 9.49 -9.05 -0.69
CA ASP A 202 8.76 -8.00 -1.40
C ASP A 202 7.24 -8.14 -1.22
N ARG A 203 6.55 -6.99 -1.16
CA ARG A 203 5.10 -6.93 -0.98
C ARG A 203 4.32 -7.62 -2.11
N SER A 204 4.84 -7.57 -3.34
CA SER A 204 4.19 -8.19 -4.51
C SER A 204 4.22 -9.71 -4.41
N ASN A 205 5.33 -10.27 -3.89
CA ASN A 205 5.45 -11.70 -3.62
C ASN A 205 4.45 -12.13 -2.54
N ILE A 206 4.35 -11.37 -1.44
CA ILE A 206 3.39 -11.66 -0.37
C ILE A 206 1.96 -11.61 -0.91
N TRP A 207 1.63 -10.61 -1.72
CA TRP A 207 0.31 -10.47 -2.32
C TRP A 207 -0.04 -11.69 -3.20
N THR A 208 0.88 -12.11 -4.06
CA THR A 208 0.71 -13.30 -4.91
C THR A 208 0.57 -14.58 -4.10
N GLU A 209 1.39 -14.77 -3.06
CA GLU A 209 1.29 -15.91 -2.16
C GLU A 209 -0.04 -15.94 -1.41
N MET A 210 -0.52 -14.78 -0.95
CA MET A 210 -1.83 -14.67 -0.28
C MET A 210 -2.99 -15.06 -1.21
N LYS A 211 -2.97 -14.63 -2.47
CA LYS A 211 -4.02 -15.00 -3.45
C LYS A 211 -4.05 -16.51 -3.67
N LYS A 212 -2.90 -17.13 -3.94
CA LYS A 212 -2.79 -18.59 -4.11
C LYS A 212 -3.23 -19.36 -2.86
N ASN A 213 -2.93 -18.83 -1.67
CA ASN A 213 -3.36 -19.44 -0.42
C ASN A 213 -4.88 -19.30 -0.21
N ALA A 214 -5.47 -18.16 -0.60
CA ALA A 214 -6.91 -17.93 -0.50
C ALA A 214 -7.70 -18.88 -1.41
N GLU A 215 -7.24 -19.11 -2.64
CA GLU A 215 -7.83 -20.10 -3.55
C GLU A 215 -7.91 -21.48 -2.89
N LYS A 216 -6.80 -21.95 -2.31
CA LYS A 216 -6.74 -23.22 -1.60
C LYS A 216 -7.59 -23.25 -0.33
N ALA A 217 -7.69 -22.13 0.36
CA ALA A 217 -8.51 -21.96 1.54
C ALA A 217 -10.01 -21.82 1.24
N GLY A 218 -10.42 -21.63 -0.03
CA GLY A 218 -11.79 -21.31 -0.39
C GLY A 218 -12.25 -19.98 0.22
N VAL A 219 -11.34 -19.00 0.33
CA VAL A 219 -11.61 -17.62 0.75
C VAL A 219 -11.62 -16.73 -0.47
N ALA A 220 -12.61 -15.84 -0.57
CA ALA A 220 -12.75 -14.94 -1.70
C ALA A 220 -11.47 -14.12 -1.94
N LEU A 221 -11.01 -14.09 -3.19
CA LEU A 221 -9.73 -13.46 -3.55
C LEU A 221 -9.71 -11.97 -3.20
N GLU A 222 -10.82 -11.27 -3.38
CA GLU A 222 -10.96 -9.85 -3.05
C GLU A 222 -10.80 -9.54 -1.56
N LYS A 223 -10.90 -10.55 -0.67
CA LYS A 223 -10.65 -10.42 0.77
C LYS A 223 -9.19 -10.67 1.16
N ALA A 224 -8.46 -11.46 0.35
CA ALA A 224 -7.12 -11.93 0.69
C ALA A 224 -6.03 -10.96 0.22
N PHE A 225 -5.80 -9.89 0.98
CA PHE A 225 -4.70 -8.94 0.79
C PHE A 225 -4.29 -8.29 2.12
N PRO A 226 -3.03 -7.86 2.26
CA PRO A 226 -2.49 -7.42 3.55
C PRO A 226 -3.24 -6.26 4.20
N HIS A 227 -3.74 -5.30 3.41
CA HIS A 227 -4.48 -4.17 3.97
C HIS A 227 -5.81 -4.61 4.60
N ASN A 228 -6.45 -5.65 4.07
CA ASN A 228 -7.68 -6.21 4.65
C ASN A 228 -7.41 -6.93 5.99
N LEU A 229 -6.23 -7.55 6.17
CA LEU A 229 -5.81 -8.07 7.48
C LEU A 229 -5.66 -6.95 8.52
N ARG A 230 -5.15 -5.79 8.11
CA ARG A 230 -5.06 -4.62 8.97
C ARG A 230 -6.46 -4.06 9.30
N HIS A 231 -7.39 -4.03 8.35
CA HIS A 231 -8.80 -3.70 8.61
C HIS A 231 -9.45 -4.70 9.58
N PHE A 232 -9.17 -5.98 9.41
CA PHE A 232 -9.62 -7.02 10.33
C PHE A 232 -9.13 -6.75 11.76
N PHE A 233 -7.84 -6.46 11.95
CA PHE A 233 -7.29 -6.05 13.25
C PHE A 233 -8.04 -4.84 13.81
N ALA A 234 -8.21 -3.79 13.01
CA ALA A 234 -8.86 -2.56 13.44
C ALA A 234 -10.29 -2.81 13.95
N ARG A 235 -11.06 -3.62 13.24
CA ARG A 235 -12.43 -3.97 13.63
C ARG A 235 -12.46 -4.81 14.91
N VAL A 236 -11.61 -5.83 14.99
CA VAL A 236 -11.53 -6.68 16.19
C VAL A 236 -11.10 -5.86 17.40
N TYR A 237 -10.08 -5.02 17.26
CA TYR A 237 -9.64 -4.14 18.34
C TYR A 237 -10.75 -3.19 18.79
N TYR A 238 -11.39 -2.50 17.85
CA TYR A 238 -12.48 -1.56 18.17
C TYR A 238 -13.69 -2.26 18.76
N SER A 239 -14.02 -3.48 18.34
CA SER A 239 -15.13 -4.24 18.93
C SER A 239 -14.93 -4.53 20.42
N ILE A 240 -13.68 -4.69 20.85
CA ILE A 240 -13.30 -5.01 22.24
C ILE A 240 -13.12 -3.74 23.07
N HIS A 241 -12.33 -2.79 22.58
CA HIS A 241 -11.88 -1.64 23.38
C HIS A 241 -12.73 -0.39 23.21
N LYS A 242 -13.52 -0.27 22.12
CA LYS A 242 -14.39 0.90 21.82
C LYS A 242 -13.68 2.26 21.83
N ASN A 243 -12.35 2.29 21.74
CA ASN A 243 -11.53 3.48 21.81
C ASN A 243 -10.87 3.76 20.43
N ILE A 244 -11.45 4.72 19.70
CA ILE A 244 -10.98 5.06 18.34
C ILE A 244 -9.66 5.84 18.37
N SER A 245 -9.42 6.68 19.39
CA SER A 245 -8.16 7.42 19.52
C SER A 245 -7.00 6.47 19.74
N GLN A 246 -7.14 5.53 20.67
CA GLN A 246 -6.11 4.51 20.92
C GLN A 246 -5.87 3.63 19.69
N LEU A 247 -6.93 3.27 18.95
CA LEU A 247 -6.78 2.53 17.70
C LEU A 247 -6.01 3.34 16.65
N ALA A 248 -6.28 4.64 16.53
CA ALA A 248 -5.56 5.53 15.62
C ALA A 248 -4.07 5.58 15.97
N ASP A 249 -3.71 5.71 17.25
CA ASP A 249 -2.33 5.71 17.73
C ASP A 249 -1.61 4.39 17.41
N ILE A 250 -2.28 3.25 17.62
CA ILE A 250 -1.72 1.92 17.29
C ILE A 250 -1.49 1.80 15.78
N LEU A 251 -2.40 2.31 14.99
CA LEU A 251 -2.31 2.20 13.54
C LEU A 251 -1.36 3.25 12.92
N GLY A 252 -1.22 4.43 13.48
CA GLY A 252 -0.32 5.50 13.02
C GLY A 252 -0.77 6.20 11.74
#